data_4fe5db2960af7f8b49cc9c4fcaa73495
#
_entry.id   4fe5db2960af7f8b49cc9c4fcaa73495
#
_cell.length_a   1.000
_cell.length_b   1.000
_cell.length_c   1.000
_cell.angle_alpha   90.00
_cell.angle_beta   90.00
_cell.angle_gamma   90.00
#
_symmetry.space_group_name_H-M   'P 1'
#
loop_
_entity.id
_entity.type
_entity.pdbx_description
1 polymer ?
#
loop_
_entity_poly.entity_id
_entity_poly.type
_entity_poly.pdbx_seq_one_letter_code
_entity_poly.pdbx_strand_id
1 'polypeptide(L)'
;MRKVLFCIAICFLVISLSTIIRAETLLYDDFCGNSVSSSKWHIPTWVSPTDGTVVGLTQFRFTQSSALPAADNGNAIIVVESYNPTAFSFYGTDLRSNQSFALGTGIHITVRAKMNTTTPGIVGGIFLYALKPGSTTYHDEIDFELLTNLPNGVQTNIYSNEKLGTGNVQFVPYPSGSISDYHTYEIKWHPNRVSWFIDGHLVRTETVHVPTGPMTFHLNIWVPDPGWPAAHDPNLKPATSASSNQIFSMSVDSVHIQSIAPPTEASGVAPIPPLQLLDKTP
;
A
#
# COMPACT_ATOMS: atom_id res chain seq x y z
N MET A 1 -46.76 42.72 -53.26
CA MET A 1 -46.64 41.45 -52.53
C MET A 1 -45.22 41.37 -51.93
N ARG A 2 -45.09 41.67 -50.65
CA ARG A 2 -43.78 41.56 -49.93
C ARG A 2 -43.71 40.19 -49.26
N LYS A 3 -42.70 39.37 -49.63
CA LYS A 3 -42.42 38.11 -48.97
C LYS A 3 -41.60 38.39 -47.67
N VAL A 4 -42.22 38.04 -46.55
CA VAL A 4 -41.53 38.06 -45.26
C VAL A 4 -40.83 36.72 -45.14
N LEU A 5 -39.48 36.73 -45.08
CA LEU A 5 -38.67 35.57 -44.77
C LEU A 5 -38.55 35.42 -43.24
N PHE A 6 -39.08 34.34 -42.65
CA PHE A 6 -38.89 33.99 -41.28
C PHE A 6 -37.58 33.15 -41.15
N CYS A 7 -36.54 33.73 -40.59
CA CYS A 7 -35.36 32.99 -40.18
C CYS A 7 -35.63 32.35 -38.79
N ILE A 8 -35.81 31.03 -38.75
CA ILE A 8 -35.84 30.28 -37.48
C ILE A 8 -34.37 29.98 -37.10
N ALA A 9 -33.86 30.67 -36.09
CA ALA A 9 -32.59 30.34 -35.49
C ALA A 9 -32.78 29.14 -34.54
N ILE A 10 -32.27 27.98 -34.92
CA ILE A 10 -32.24 26.80 -34.07
C ILE A 10 -30.98 26.93 -33.17
N CYS A 11 -31.18 27.32 -31.91
CA CYS A 11 -30.14 27.24 -30.90
C CYS A 11 -29.95 25.75 -30.51
N PHE A 12 -28.85 25.15 -30.94
CA PHE A 12 -28.39 23.88 -30.38
C PHE A 12 -27.84 24.12 -28.99
N LEU A 13 -28.58 23.75 -27.97
CA LEU A 13 -28.08 23.68 -26.58
C LEU A 13 -27.18 22.45 -26.48
N VAL A 14 -25.89 22.65 -26.57
CA VAL A 14 -24.88 21.58 -26.25
C VAL A 14 -24.84 21.42 -24.74
N ILE A 15 -25.58 20.45 -24.21
CA ILE A 15 -25.46 20.03 -22.83
C ILE A 15 -24.21 19.17 -22.74
N SER A 16 -23.08 19.76 -22.30
CA SER A 16 -21.92 18.98 -21.94
C SER A 16 -22.24 18.24 -20.64
N LEU A 17 -22.49 16.94 -20.70
CA LEU A 17 -22.50 16.08 -19.52
C LEU A 17 -21.05 15.99 -19.03
N SER A 18 -20.69 16.79 -18.04
CA SER A 18 -19.46 16.58 -17.29
C SER A 18 -19.62 15.30 -16.47
N THR A 19 -19.01 14.21 -16.90
CA THR A 19 -18.87 13.01 -16.07
C THR A 19 -18.01 13.38 -14.86
N ILE A 20 -18.62 13.44 -13.68
CA ILE A 20 -17.86 13.57 -12.42
C ILE A 20 -17.13 12.24 -12.25
N ILE A 21 -15.83 12.22 -12.56
CA ILE A 21 -14.97 11.07 -12.27
C ILE A 21 -14.75 11.06 -10.75
N ARG A 22 -15.30 10.06 -10.10
CA ARG A 22 -15.14 9.82 -8.65
C ARG A 22 -14.00 8.84 -8.43
N ALA A 23 -13.43 8.87 -7.21
CA ALA A 23 -12.57 7.80 -6.75
C ALA A 23 -13.32 6.47 -6.81
N GLU A 24 -12.68 5.44 -7.36
CA GLU A 24 -13.22 4.09 -7.47
C GLU A 24 -12.55 3.20 -6.43
N THR A 25 -13.32 2.42 -5.68
CA THR A 25 -12.79 1.39 -4.80
C THR A 25 -12.28 0.23 -5.64
N LEU A 26 -10.99 -0.04 -5.54
CA LEU A 26 -10.30 -1.12 -6.26
C LEU A 26 -10.22 -2.38 -5.40
N LEU A 27 -10.01 -2.22 -4.09
CA LEU A 27 -10.03 -3.29 -3.10
C LEU A 27 -10.52 -2.72 -1.77
N TYR A 28 -11.47 -3.43 -1.15
CA TYR A 28 -11.89 -3.17 0.21
C TYR A 28 -12.04 -4.49 0.95
N ASP A 29 -11.46 -4.57 2.15
CA ASP A 29 -11.66 -5.67 3.08
C ASP A 29 -11.61 -5.15 4.52
N ASP A 30 -12.66 -5.45 5.27
CA ASP A 30 -12.77 -5.19 6.71
C ASP A 30 -12.60 -6.49 7.52
N PHE A 31 -12.20 -7.55 6.83
CA PHE A 31 -11.95 -8.87 7.39
C PHE A 31 -13.11 -9.41 8.27
N CYS A 32 -14.34 -8.95 8.00
CA CYS A 32 -15.54 -9.47 8.64
C CYS A 32 -15.80 -10.91 8.19
N GLY A 33 -15.54 -11.87 9.06
CA GLY A 33 -15.69 -13.29 8.78
C GLY A 33 -14.79 -14.17 9.65
N ASN A 34 -14.75 -15.46 9.36
CA ASN A 34 -13.92 -16.42 10.10
C ASN A 34 -12.58 -16.69 9.42
N SER A 35 -12.38 -16.19 8.20
CA SER A 35 -11.15 -16.35 7.42
C SER A 35 -11.01 -15.21 6.40
N VAL A 36 -9.78 -14.91 6.03
CA VAL A 36 -9.47 -13.99 4.95
C VAL A 36 -9.99 -14.54 3.62
N SER A 37 -10.60 -13.68 2.81
CA SER A 37 -11.25 -14.10 1.56
C SER A 37 -10.24 -14.46 0.47
N SER A 38 -10.27 -15.71 0.00
CA SER A 38 -9.45 -16.16 -1.14
C SER A 38 -9.84 -15.51 -2.48
N SER A 39 -10.98 -14.83 -2.57
CA SER A 39 -11.35 -14.07 -3.76
C SER A 39 -10.57 -12.75 -3.87
N LYS A 40 -10.04 -12.23 -2.77
CA LYS A 40 -9.26 -10.98 -2.70
C LYS A 40 -7.78 -11.23 -2.49
N TRP A 41 -7.43 -12.30 -1.77
CA TRP A 41 -6.09 -12.54 -1.24
C TRP A 41 -5.59 -13.95 -1.52
N HIS A 42 -4.28 -14.09 -1.57
CA HIS A 42 -3.62 -15.39 -1.58
C HIS A 42 -2.28 -15.32 -0.84
N ILE A 43 -1.75 -16.48 -0.48
CA ILE A 43 -0.37 -16.62 -0.03
C ILE A 43 0.48 -16.86 -1.28
N PRO A 44 1.41 -15.96 -1.64
CA PRO A 44 2.25 -16.14 -2.82
C PRO A 44 3.22 -17.30 -2.62
N THR A 45 3.55 -17.96 -3.73
CA THR A 45 4.64 -18.93 -3.76
C THR A 45 5.94 -18.16 -3.99
N TRP A 46 6.61 -17.80 -2.93
CA TRP A 46 7.97 -17.28 -3.04
C TRP A 46 8.92 -18.40 -3.42
N VAL A 47 9.57 -18.23 -4.54
CA VAL A 47 10.75 -19.02 -4.88
C VAL A 47 11.91 -18.04 -4.77
N SER A 48 12.74 -18.17 -3.73
CA SER A 48 13.98 -17.40 -3.65
C SER A 48 14.85 -17.75 -4.86
N PRO A 49 15.47 -16.77 -5.50
CA PRO A 49 16.31 -17.01 -6.67
C PRO A 49 17.54 -17.88 -6.40
N THR A 50 17.94 -18.02 -5.12
CA THR A 50 19.19 -18.68 -4.74
C THR A 50 19.02 -20.04 -4.07
N ASP A 51 17.97 -20.21 -3.25
CA ASP A 51 17.74 -21.45 -2.48
C ASP A 51 16.27 -21.73 -2.20
N GLY A 52 15.43 -20.85 -2.69
CA GLY A 52 14.00 -21.06 -2.78
C GLY A 52 13.20 -20.61 -1.59
N THR A 53 13.72 -20.06 -0.46
CA THR A 53 12.79 -20.07 0.67
C THR A 53 12.96 -19.07 1.77
N VAL A 54 14.11 -18.46 1.99
CA VAL A 54 14.35 -17.66 3.19
C VAL A 54 14.61 -16.20 2.86
N VAL A 55 13.82 -15.30 3.44
CA VAL A 55 14.09 -13.86 3.45
C VAL A 55 14.49 -13.49 4.87
N GLY A 56 15.70 -12.96 5.06
CA GLY A 56 16.27 -12.77 6.37
C GLY A 56 16.43 -14.12 7.10
N LEU A 57 15.80 -14.27 8.27
CA LEU A 57 15.73 -15.52 9.03
C LEU A 57 14.39 -16.25 8.86
N THR A 58 13.55 -15.80 7.94
CA THR A 58 12.16 -16.27 7.81
C THR A 58 11.94 -16.99 6.50
N GLN A 59 11.42 -18.21 6.57
CA GLN A 59 10.76 -18.88 5.47
C GLN A 59 9.29 -18.49 5.46
N PHE A 60 8.78 -17.96 4.33
CA PHE A 60 7.36 -17.68 4.21
C PHE A 60 6.57 -18.94 3.89
N ARG A 61 5.31 -18.98 4.37
CA ARG A 61 4.35 -20.05 4.04
C ARG A 61 4.06 -20.04 2.56
N PHE A 62 4.14 -21.22 1.95
CA PHE A 62 3.95 -21.38 0.50
C PHE A 62 2.60 -21.99 0.15
N THR A 63 1.82 -22.38 1.10
CA THR A 63 0.67 -23.21 0.83
C THR A 63 -0.63 -22.43 0.84
N GLN A 64 -1.20 -22.28 -0.36
CA GLN A 64 -2.62 -22.38 -0.71
C GLN A 64 -3.67 -21.81 0.27
N SER A 65 -4.92 -21.76 -0.16
CA SER A 65 -6.07 -21.21 0.56
C SER A 65 -6.23 -21.67 2.03
N SER A 66 -5.72 -22.84 2.41
CA SER A 66 -5.73 -23.33 3.78
C SER A 66 -4.71 -22.63 4.71
N ALA A 67 -3.76 -21.89 4.16
CA ALA A 67 -2.76 -21.11 4.90
C ALA A 67 -3.12 -19.62 5.00
N LEU A 68 -4.28 -19.21 4.48
CA LEU A 68 -4.75 -17.84 4.65
C LEU A 68 -4.91 -17.55 6.14
N PRO A 69 -4.54 -16.31 6.56
CA PRO A 69 -4.68 -15.90 7.94
C PRO A 69 -6.10 -16.07 8.47
N ALA A 70 -6.21 -16.39 9.76
CA ALA A 70 -7.48 -16.36 10.45
C ALA A 70 -8.00 -14.92 10.47
N ALA A 71 -9.32 -14.78 10.36
CA ALA A 71 -9.99 -13.54 10.72
C ALA A 71 -10.55 -13.71 12.14
N ASP A 72 -10.23 -12.78 13.03
CA ASP A 72 -10.69 -12.77 14.41
C ASP A 72 -11.29 -11.41 14.75
N ASN A 73 -12.59 -11.39 15.08
CA ASN A 73 -13.32 -10.19 15.45
C ASN A 73 -13.15 -9.02 14.46
N GLY A 74 -13.18 -9.30 13.15
CA GLY A 74 -13.00 -8.30 12.11
C GLY A 74 -11.52 -7.89 11.89
N ASN A 75 -10.56 -8.75 12.21
CA ASN A 75 -9.14 -8.52 11.94
C ASN A 75 -8.53 -9.71 11.21
N ALA A 76 -7.74 -9.46 10.19
CA ALA A 76 -6.80 -10.46 9.70
C ALA A 76 -5.62 -10.54 10.66
N ILE A 77 -5.31 -11.76 11.13
CA ILE A 77 -4.20 -12.02 12.04
C ILE A 77 -3.03 -12.59 11.24
N ILE A 78 -2.09 -11.74 10.89
CA ILE A 78 -0.87 -12.12 10.16
C ILE A 78 0.17 -12.60 11.18
N VAL A 79 0.71 -13.82 11.00
CA VAL A 79 1.56 -14.45 12.00
C VAL A 79 2.95 -14.80 11.49
N VAL A 80 3.94 -14.74 12.39
CA VAL A 80 5.23 -15.39 12.26
C VAL A 80 5.45 -16.29 13.48
N GLU A 81 5.87 -17.51 13.24
CA GLU A 81 6.14 -18.52 14.28
C GLU A 81 7.63 -18.73 14.40
N SER A 82 8.10 -18.92 15.64
CA SER A 82 9.51 -19.24 15.86
C SER A 82 9.86 -20.66 15.42
N TYR A 83 8.91 -21.58 15.37
CA TYR A 83 9.09 -22.94 14.88
C TYR A 83 8.62 -23.09 13.43
N ASN A 84 9.51 -23.60 12.60
CA ASN A 84 9.18 -24.02 11.24
C ASN A 84 9.31 -25.56 11.16
N PRO A 85 8.22 -26.27 10.77
CA PRO A 85 8.26 -27.73 10.70
C PRO A 85 9.14 -28.29 9.57
N THR A 86 9.59 -27.44 8.63
CA THR A 86 10.32 -27.87 7.43
C THR A 86 11.78 -27.42 7.41
N ALA A 87 12.16 -26.45 8.23
CA ALA A 87 13.50 -25.89 8.25
C ALA A 87 13.86 -25.27 9.61
N PHE A 88 15.14 -25.04 9.88
CA PHE A 88 15.60 -24.27 11.05
C PHE A 88 15.56 -22.77 10.69
N SER A 89 14.36 -22.19 10.68
CA SER A 89 14.08 -20.78 10.40
C SER A 89 12.80 -20.36 11.12
N PHE A 90 12.48 -19.06 11.11
CA PHE A 90 11.13 -18.62 11.44
C PHE A 90 10.17 -18.97 10.29
N TYR A 91 8.88 -19.03 10.60
CA TYR A 91 7.84 -19.40 9.65
C TYR A 91 6.82 -18.27 9.53
N GLY A 92 7.04 -17.38 8.54
CA GLY A 92 6.29 -16.15 8.34
C GLY A 92 5.07 -16.28 7.46
N THR A 93 4.33 -15.19 7.34
CA THR A 93 3.17 -15.06 6.45
C THR A 93 3.36 -13.81 5.59
N ASP A 94 3.18 -13.97 4.28
CA ASP A 94 2.96 -12.88 3.33
C ASP A 94 1.57 -13.06 2.72
N LEU A 95 0.69 -12.08 2.93
CA LEU A 95 -0.65 -12.03 2.37
C LEU A 95 -0.66 -11.04 1.23
N ARG A 96 -0.96 -11.52 0.02
CA ARG A 96 -0.89 -10.73 -1.21
C ARG A 96 -2.25 -10.55 -1.85
N SER A 97 -2.52 -9.35 -2.38
CA SER A 97 -3.70 -9.08 -3.21
C SER A 97 -3.69 -9.92 -4.49
N ASN A 98 -4.88 -10.44 -4.89
CA ASN A 98 -5.03 -11.18 -6.14
C ASN A 98 -4.83 -10.30 -7.38
N GLN A 99 -5.11 -9.01 -7.25
CA GLN A 99 -4.95 -8.03 -8.32
C GLN A 99 -3.72 -7.17 -8.10
N SER A 100 -3.17 -6.64 -9.18
CA SER A 100 -2.19 -5.55 -9.18
C SER A 100 -2.89 -4.22 -9.45
N PHE A 101 -2.31 -3.15 -8.92
CA PHE A 101 -2.83 -1.79 -9.01
C PHE A 101 -1.95 -0.99 -9.97
N ALA A 102 -2.55 -0.55 -11.08
CA ALA A 102 -1.90 0.36 -12.01
C ALA A 102 -2.04 1.80 -11.50
N LEU A 103 -0.96 2.59 -11.62
CA LEU A 103 -0.90 3.94 -11.08
C LEU A 103 -2.04 4.85 -11.58
N GLY A 104 -2.33 4.88 -12.89
CA GLY A 104 -3.37 5.75 -13.46
C GLY A 104 -3.18 7.23 -13.07
N THR A 105 -4.22 7.84 -12.52
CA THR A 105 -4.20 9.20 -11.96
C THR A 105 -3.67 9.25 -10.54
N GLY A 106 -3.55 8.11 -9.90
CA GLY A 106 -3.04 7.89 -8.56
C GLY A 106 -3.80 6.80 -7.83
N ILE A 107 -3.16 6.23 -6.82
CA ILE A 107 -3.70 5.20 -5.94
C ILE A 107 -3.60 5.72 -4.50
N HIS A 108 -4.69 5.57 -3.75
CA HIS A 108 -4.74 5.83 -2.32
C HIS A 108 -4.99 4.52 -1.60
N ILE A 109 -4.04 4.14 -0.76
CA ILE A 109 -4.09 2.96 0.10
C ILE A 109 -4.30 3.44 1.52
N THR A 110 -5.22 2.83 2.22
CA THR A 110 -5.50 3.05 3.64
C THR A 110 -5.54 1.70 4.34
N VAL A 111 -4.73 1.53 5.39
CA VAL A 111 -4.66 0.31 6.19
C VAL A 111 -4.76 0.68 7.65
N ARG A 112 -5.64 0.02 8.39
CA ARG A 112 -5.69 0.13 9.85
C ARG A 112 -5.10 -1.12 10.46
N ALA A 113 -3.97 -0.98 11.17
CA ALA A 113 -3.20 -2.12 11.69
C ALA A 113 -2.44 -1.79 12.98
N LYS A 114 -1.97 -2.85 13.67
CA LYS A 114 -1.03 -2.77 14.81
C LYS A 114 -0.22 -4.04 14.94
N MET A 115 0.92 -3.95 15.59
CA MET A 115 1.65 -5.14 16.07
C MET A 115 1.04 -5.63 17.38
N ASN A 116 0.88 -6.95 17.53
CA ASN A 116 0.44 -7.58 18.78
C ASN A 116 1.63 -8.03 19.62
N THR A 117 2.85 -7.70 19.21
CA THR A 117 4.09 -8.04 19.90
C THR A 117 5.02 -6.85 19.98
N THR A 118 5.75 -6.75 21.06
CA THR A 118 6.86 -5.82 21.27
C THR A 118 8.20 -6.55 21.40
N THR A 119 8.22 -7.86 21.15
CA THR A 119 9.46 -8.65 21.14
C THR A 119 10.38 -8.08 20.05
N PRO A 120 11.61 -7.62 20.39
CA PRO A 120 12.53 -7.09 19.41
C PRO A 120 12.88 -8.11 18.31
N GLY A 121 13.19 -7.64 17.12
CA GLY A 121 13.62 -8.48 16.01
C GLY A 121 12.49 -8.90 15.04
N ILE A 122 11.31 -8.30 15.13
CA ILE A 122 10.17 -8.63 14.27
C ILE A 122 9.78 -7.42 13.45
N VAL A 123 9.44 -7.65 12.18
CA VAL A 123 8.98 -6.63 11.24
C VAL A 123 7.61 -7.00 10.70
N GLY A 124 6.67 -6.06 10.76
CA GLY A 124 5.43 -6.10 10.02
C GLY A 124 5.51 -5.19 8.79
N GLY A 125 5.19 -5.70 7.60
CA GLY A 125 5.23 -4.93 6.35
C GLY A 125 3.82 -4.62 5.83
N ILE A 126 3.64 -3.39 5.36
CA ILE A 126 2.45 -2.88 4.66
C ILE A 126 2.96 -2.22 3.38
N PHE A 127 2.87 -2.88 2.22
CA PHE A 127 3.62 -2.41 1.06
C PHE A 127 3.00 -2.77 -0.29
N LEU A 128 3.42 -2.03 -1.30
CA LEU A 128 3.24 -2.35 -2.72
C LEU A 128 4.56 -2.88 -3.27
N TYR A 129 4.49 -3.91 -4.12
CA TYR A 129 5.69 -4.55 -4.69
C TYR A 129 5.48 -5.06 -6.11
N ALA A 130 6.52 -4.93 -6.94
CA ALA A 130 6.63 -5.63 -8.21
C ALA A 130 8.08 -5.81 -8.65
N LEU A 131 8.49 -7.04 -8.99
CA LEU A 131 9.73 -7.25 -9.71
C LEU A 131 9.64 -6.64 -11.12
N LYS A 132 10.74 -6.08 -11.59
CA LYS A 132 10.82 -5.60 -12.98
C LYS A 132 10.83 -6.78 -13.95
N PRO A 133 10.21 -6.66 -15.11
CA PRO A 133 10.19 -7.73 -16.10
C PRO A 133 11.60 -8.24 -16.43
N GLY A 134 11.80 -9.55 -16.30
CA GLY A 134 13.08 -10.20 -16.55
C GLY A 134 14.15 -10.00 -15.46
N SER A 135 13.83 -9.33 -14.38
CA SER A 135 14.73 -9.13 -13.23
C SER A 135 14.38 -10.06 -12.07
N THR A 136 15.39 -10.45 -11.31
CA THR A 136 15.27 -11.14 -10.02
C THR A 136 15.69 -10.25 -8.86
N THR A 137 16.16 -9.02 -9.13
CA THR A 137 16.72 -8.11 -8.11
C THR A 137 16.21 -6.68 -8.21
N TYR A 138 15.90 -6.21 -9.43
CA TYR A 138 15.32 -4.87 -9.59
C TYR A 138 13.81 -4.92 -9.41
N HIS A 139 13.31 -4.02 -8.59
CA HIS A 139 11.89 -3.96 -8.24
C HIS A 139 11.41 -2.52 -8.06
N ASP A 140 10.11 -2.38 -8.02
CA ASP A 140 9.39 -1.24 -7.49
C ASP A 140 8.80 -1.63 -6.14
N GLU A 141 8.89 -0.72 -5.15
CA GLU A 141 8.32 -0.92 -3.82
C GLU A 141 7.96 0.41 -3.16
N ILE A 142 6.88 0.44 -2.41
CA ILE A 142 6.48 1.56 -1.55
C ILE A 142 5.97 0.93 -0.25
N ASP A 143 6.60 1.24 0.88
CA ASP A 143 6.32 0.54 2.12
C ASP A 143 6.18 1.41 3.37
N PHE A 144 5.50 0.82 4.36
CA PHE A 144 5.67 1.02 5.78
C PHE A 144 6.23 -0.27 6.38
N GLU A 145 7.26 -0.16 7.21
CA GLU A 145 7.86 -1.26 7.94
C GLU A 145 7.79 -1.01 9.44
N LEU A 146 6.98 -1.80 10.11
CA LEU A 146 6.70 -1.74 11.54
C LEU A 146 7.76 -2.55 12.28
N LEU A 147 8.82 -1.89 12.75
CA LEU A 147 9.94 -2.52 13.43
C LEU A 147 9.69 -2.57 14.94
N THR A 148 9.62 -3.76 15.53
CA THR A 148 9.46 -3.89 16.99
C THR A 148 10.67 -3.35 17.78
N ASN A 149 11.83 -3.21 17.16
CA ASN A 149 13.01 -2.54 17.74
C ASN A 149 12.83 -1.02 17.88
N LEU A 150 11.91 -0.43 17.13
CA LEU A 150 11.66 1.02 17.07
C LEU A 150 10.17 1.32 17.33
N PRO A 151 9.63 1.00 18.51
CA PRO A 151 8.19 0.95 18.76
C PRO A 151 7.49 2.32 18.72
N ASN A 152 8.22 3.43 18.72
CA ASN A 152 7.65 4.78 18.74
C ASN A 152 7.50 5.40 17.35
N GLY A 153 7.65 4.61 16.30
CA GLY A 153 7.52 5.05 14.93
C GLY A 153 7.63 3.88 13.97
N VAL A 154 7.76 4.19 12.70
CA VAL A 154 7.79 3.23 11.60
C VAL A 154 8.87 3.64 10.60
N GLN A 155 9.48 2.69 9.90
CA GLN A 155 10.26 3.00 8.72
C GLN A 155 9.34 3.09 7.51
N THR A 156 9.63 4.04 6.63
CA THR A 156 9.08 4.13 5.28
C THR A 156 10.21 3.95 4.30
N ASN A 157 9.96 3.25 3.22
CA ASN A 157 10.96 3.05 2.18
C ASN A 157 10.34 3.14 0.80
N ILE A 158 11.16 3.26 -0.24
CA ILE A 158 10.73 3.32 -1.62
C ILE A 158 11.86 2.86 -2.54
N TYR A 159 11.51 2.07 -3.54
CA TYR A 159 12.36 1.64 -4.64
C TYR A 159 11.66 1.93 -5.96
N SER A 160 12.37 2.51 -6.91
CA SER A 160 11.86 2.75 -8.27
C SER A 160 12.84 2.18 -9.28
N ASN A 161 12.62 0.94 -9.70
CA ASN A 161 13.53 0.15 -10.53
C ASN A 161 14.94 0.06 -9.92
N GLU A 162 14.99 -0.28 -8.66
CA GLU A 162 16.22 -0.34 -7.86
C GLU A 162 16.45 -1.73 -7.29
N LYS A 163 17.69 -1.96 -6.81
CA LYS A 163 18.06 -3.20 -6.12
C LYS A 163 17.78 -3.08 -4.63
N LEU A 164 17.54 -4.20 -3.98
CA LEU A 164 17.51 -4.27 -2.53
C LEU A 164 18.78 -3.65 -1.92
N GLY A 165 18.59 -2.84 -0.87
CA GLY A 165 19.67 -2.13 -0.17
C GLY A 165 20.04 -0.77 -0.77
N THR A 166 19.42 -0.35 -1.89
CA THR A 166 19.59 0.99 -2.47
C THR A 166 18.38 1.90 -2.23
N GLY A 167 17.37 1.40 -1.51
CA GLY A 167 16.15 2.14 -1.21
C GLY A 167 16.36 3.37 -0.33
N ASN A 168 15.37 4.22 -0.27
CA ASN A 168 15.37 5.49 0.43
C ASN A 168 14.64 5.36 1.76
N VAL A 169 15.28 4.72 2.74
CA VAL A 169 14.74 4.49 4.08
C VAL A 169 14.65 5.78 4.88
N GLN A 170 13.52 6.00 5.54
CA GLN A 170 13.32 7.07 6.51
C GLN A 170 12.51 6.57 7.71
N PHE A 171 13.03 6.79 8.93
CA PHE A 171 12.24 6.61 10.15
C PHE A 171 11.34 7.82 10.37
N VAL A 172 10.07 7.56 10.67
CA VAL A 172 9.06 8.58 10.99
C VAL A 172 8.38 8.23 12.31
N PRO A 173 8.32 9.15 13.27
CA PRO A 173 7.68 8.89 14.56
C PRO A 173 6.14 8.84 14.40
N TYR A 174 5.48 8.06 15.26
CA TYR A 174 4.03 8.17 15.39
C TYR A 174 3.62 9.55 15.91
N PRO A 175 2.51 10.11 15.45
CA PRO A 175 1.95 11.35 16.02
C PRO A 175 1.58 11.20 17.51
N SER A 176 1.20 9.97 17.91
CA SER A 176 0.93 9.57 19.28
C SER A 176 0.95 8.06 19.40
N GLY A 177 1.06 7.51 20.62
CA GLY A 177 1.03 6.07 20.84
C GLY A 177 2.29 5.33 20.41
N SER A 178 2.13 4.06 20.07
CA SER A 178 3.21 3.12 19.74
C SER A 178 2.75 2.10 18.71
N ILE A 179 3.68 1.30 18.21
CA ILE A 179 3.43 0.19 17.27
C ILE A 179 2.33 -0.80 17.74
N SER A 180 2.06 -0.86 19.05
CA SER A 180 1.04 -1.74 19.66
C SER A 180 -0.37 -1.14 19.65
N ASP A 181 -0.49 0.14 19.29
CA ASP A 181 -1.77 0.82 19.12
C ASP A 181 -2.22 0.72 17.67
N TYR A 182 -3.53 0.72 17.44
CA TYR A 182 -4.02 0.81 16.07
C TYR A 182 -3.74 2.18 15.49
N HIS A 183 -3.03 2.19 14.37
CA HIS A 183 -2.81 3.36 13.54
C HIS A 183 -3.44 3.17 12.16
N THR A 184 -3.76 4.27 11.52
CA THR A 184 -4.16 4.32 10.12
C THR A 184 -2.94 4.73 9.28
N TYR A 185 -2.43 3.79 8.49
CA TYR A 185 -1.33 3.99 7.56
C TYR A 185 -1.89 4.30 6.18
N GLU A 186 -1.47 5.42 5.58
CA GLU A 186 -1.93 5.80 4.25
C GLU A 186 -0.76 6.04 3.30
N ILE A 187 -0.86 5.51 2.09
CA ILE A 187 0.04 5.79 0.97
C ILE A 187 -0.78 6.45 -0.13
N LYS A 188 -0.41 7.67 -0.53
CA LYS A 188 -0.94 8.34 -1.72
C LYS A 188 0.12 8.34 -2.79
N TRP A 189 -0.03 7.43 -3.75
CA TRP A 189 0.88 7.24 -4.85
C TRP A 189 0.34 7.94 -6.10
N HIS A 190 0.97 9.04 -6.47
CA HIS A 190 0.68 9.85 -7.66
C HIS A 190 1.78 9.67 -8.72
N PRO A 191 1.55 10.06 -9.99
CA PRO A 191 2.56 9.96 -11.05
C PRO A 191 3.88 10.71 -10.77
N ASN A 192 3.85 11.71 -9.91
CA ASN A 192 5.00 12.58 -9.62
C ASN A 192 5.41 12.64 -8.14
N ARG A 193 4.75 11.88 -7.28
CA ARG A 193 5.09 11.82 -5.86
C ARG A 193 4.45 10.65 -5.16
N VAL A 194 5.06 10.22 -4.08
CA VAL A 194 4.45 9.36 -3.06
C VAL A 194 4.41 10.12 -1.74
N SER A 195 3.29 10.04 -1.05
CA SER A 195 3.13 10.67 0.28
C SER A 195 2.61 9.64 1.27
N TRP A 196 3.25 9.57 2.45
CA TRP A 196 2.88 8.69 3.55
C TRP A 196 2.21 9.51 4.64
N PHE A 197 1.13 8.96 5.20
CA PHE A 197 0.40 9.56 6.30
C PHE A 197 0.21 8.52 7.40
N ILE A 198 0.21 8.96 8.65
CA ILE A 198 -0.15 8.17 9.82
C ILE A 198 -1.21 8.95 10.59
N ASP A 199 -2.37 8.32 10.81
CA ASP A 199 -3.53 8.93 11.49
C ASP A 199 -3.91 10.29 10.89
N GLY A 200 -3.87 10.38 9.56
CA GLY A 200 -4.17 11.59 8.79
C GLY A 200 -3.07 12.65 8.76
N HIS A 201 -1.95 12.45 9.48
CA HIS A 201 -0.82 13.38 9.48
C HIS A 201 0.16 13.00 8.37
N LEU A 202 0.53 13.96 7.51
CA LEU A 202 1.57 13.77 6.51
C LEU A 202 2.92 13.62 7.22
N VAL A 203 3.60 12.47 7.02
CA VAL A 203 4.88 12.15 7.68
C VAL A 203 6.05 12.12 6.72
N ARG A 204 5.80 11.86 5.41
CA ARG A 204 6.84 11.86 4.37
C ARG A 204 6.26 12.18 3.01
N THR A 205 7.05 12.81 2.14
CA THR A 205 6.81 12.93 0.69
C THR A 205 8.09 12.64 -0.07
N GLU A 206 7.99 11.81 -1.12
CA GLU A 206 9.07 11.49 -2.05
C GLU A 206 8.65 11.91 -3.48
N THR A 207 9.54 12.56 -4.22
CA THR A 207 9.27 13.08 -5.57
C THR A 207 10.26 12.64 -6.63
N VAL A 208 11.35 11.97 -6.24
CA VAL A 208 12.43 11.54 -7.13
C VAL A 208 12.29 10.06 -7.48
N HIS A 209 12.16 9.20 -6.46
CA HIS A 209 12.08 7.74 -6.63
C HIS A 209 10.62 7.28 -6.68
N VAL A 210 9.89 7.70 -7.73
CA VAL A 210 8.45 7.38 -7.85
C VAL A 210 8.25 6.21 -8.80
N PRO A 211 7.78 5.04 -8.32
CA PRO A 211 7.43 3.91 -9.19
C PRO A 211 6.32 4.27 -10.17
N THR A 212 6.35 3.64 -11.35
CA THR A 212 5.35 3.89 -12.41
C THR A 212 4.63 2.63 -12.88
N GLY A 213 5.20 1.45 -12.59
CA GLY A 213 4.63 0.16 -12.97
C GLY A 213 3.49 -0.29 -12.06
N PRO A 214 2.67 -1.24 -12.50
CA PRO A 214 1.66 -1.84 -11.64
C PRO A 214 2.33 -2.68 -10.55
N MET A 215 1.79 -2.59 -9.32
CA MET A 215 2.28 -3.33 -8.15
C MET A 215 1.14 -4.09 -7.47
N THR A 216 1.47 -5.22 -6.84
CA THR A 216 0.55 -5.91 -5.93
C THR A 216 0.70 -5.35 -4.52
N PHE A 217 -0.37 -5.45 -3.72
CA PHE A 217 -0.36 -5.02 -2.33
C PHE A 217 -0.11 -6.23 -1.42
N HIS A 218 0.73 -6.02 -0.40
CA HIS A 218 1.19 -7.05 0.53
C HIS A 218 1.02 -6.63 1.98
N LEU A 219 0.76 -7.61 2.82
CA LEU A 219 0.82 -7.55 4.28
C LEU A 219 1.66 -8.73 4.74
N ASN A 220 2.81 -8.47 5.40
CA ASN A 220 3.65 -9.55 5.89
C ASN A 220 4.09 -9.37 7.34
N ILE A 221 4.62 -10.44 7.94
CA ILE A 221 5.34 -10.43 9.20
C ILE A 221 6.49 -11.42 9.14
N TRP A 222 7.68 -10.98 9.56
CA TRP A 222 8.91 -11.73 9.40
C TRP A 222 10.02 -11.30 10.38
N VAL A 223 11.12 -12.04 10.38
CA VAL A 223 12.31 -11.80 11.21
C VAL A 223 13.50 -11.57 10.29
N PRO A 224 14.11 -10.36 10.31
CA PRO A 224 15.27 -10.04 9.49
C PRO A 224 16.56 -10.66 10.02
N ASP A 225 17.55 -10.81 9.14
CA ASP A 225 18.89 -11.24 9.46
C ASP A 225 19.79 -10.07 9.95
N PRO A 226 21.06 -10.35 10.38
CA PRO A 226 21.99 -9.32 10.81
C PRO A 226 22.35 -8.27 9.76
N GLY A 227 22.04 -8.50 8.47
CA GLY A 227 22.22 -7.52 7.40
C GLY A 227 21.37 -6.26 7.56
N TRP A 228 20.33 -6.34 8.41
CA TRP A 228 19.50 -5.19 8.76
C TRP A 228 19.54 -4.88 10.28
N PRO A 229 20.61 -4.21 10.77
CA PRO A 229 20.84 -4.02 12.22
C PRO A 229 19.72 -3.26 12.94
N ALA A 230 19.01 -2.36 12.26
CA ALA A 230 17.91 -1.58 12.87
C ALA A 230 16.72 -2.46 13.28
N ALA A 231 16.52 -3.58 12.58
CA ALA A 231 15.38 -4.48 12.77
C ALA A 231 15.76 -5.83 13.38
N HIS A 232 17.02 -6.25 13.27
CA HIS A 232 17.49 -7.53 13.79
C HIS A 232 17.70 -7.52 15.31
N ASP A 233 17.32 -8.61 15.99
CA ASP A 233 17.72 -8.91 17.37
C ASP A 233 18.50 -10.23 17.41
N PRO A 234 19.77 -10.24 17.83
CA PRO A 234 20.57 -11.45 17.91
C PRO A 234 20.09 -12.46 18.96
N ASN A 235 19.21 -12.05 19.89
CA ASN A 235 18.67 -12.93 20.93
C ASN A 235 17.42 -13.68 20.44
N LEU A 236 16.72 -13.18 19.42
CA LEU A 236 15.56 -13.84 18.83
C LEU A 236 16.04 -14.98 17.93
N LYS A 237 15.70 -16.22 18.27
CA LYS A 237 16.13 -17.43 17.56
C LYS A 237 14.96 -18.32 17.16
N PRO A 238 15.07 -19.04 16.04
CA PRO A 238 14.11 -20.10 15.71
C PRO A 238 14.04 -21.14 16.82
N ALA A 239 12.84 -21.62 17.09
CA ALA A 239 12.61 -22.72 18.03
C ALA A 239 13.04 -24.06 17.41
N THR A 240 13.58 -24.95 18.23
CA THR A 240 14.04 -26.27 17.81
C THR A 240 12.94 -27.33 17.82
N SER A 241 11.77 -27.02 18.37
CA SER A 241 10.65 -27.94 18.46
C SER A 241 9.32 -27.22 18.47
N ALA A 242 8.25 -27.93 18.09
CA ALA A 242 6.88 -27.40 18.13
C ALA A 242 6.43 -27.03 19.56
N SER A 243 6.94 -27.72 20.59
CA SER A 243 6.59 -27.43 21.98
C SER A 243 7.20 -26.14 22.51
N SER A 244 8.23 -25.61 21.86
CA SER A 244 8.88 -24.33 22.20
C SER A 244 8.48 -23.21 21.24
N ASN A 245 7.52 -23.45 20.36
CA ASN A 245 7.04 -22.46 19.40
C ASN A 245 6.46 -21.22 20.11
N GLN A 246 6.85 -20.05 19.62
CA GLN A 246 6.25 -18.77 19.97
C GLN A 246 5.58 -18.19 18.73
N ILE A 247 4.43 -17.55 18.90
CA ILE A 247 3.65 -16.95 17.82
C ILE A 247 3.65 -15.43 18.05
N PHE A 248 4.09 -14.71 17.04
CA PHE A 248 4.04 -13.25 16.99
C PHE A 248 3.08 -12.84 15.87
N SER A 249 2.38 -11.73 16.05
CA SER A 249 1.36 -11.35 15.07
C SER A 249 1.24 -9.85 14.87
N MET A 250 0.67 -9.52 13.71
CA MET A 250 0.14 -8.21 13.34
C MET A 250 -1.37 -8.36 13.14
N SER A 251 -2.17 -7.48 13.73
CA SER A 251 -3.60 -7.37 13.45
C SER A 251 -3.85 -6.31 12.41
N VAL A 252 -4.59 -6.65 11.38
CA VAL A 252 -5.05 -5.73 10.34
C VAL A 252 -6.57 -5.67 10.38
N ASP A 253 -7.10 -4.51 10.79
CA ASP A 253 -8.54 -4.24 10.92
C ASP A 253 -9.18 -4.04 9.55
N SER A 254 -8.53 -3.28 8.68
CA SER A 254 -9.09 -3.01 7.36
C SER A 254 -8.03 -2.60 6.34
N VAL A 255 -8.34 -2.88 5.08
CA VAL A 255 -7.61 -2.40 3.90
C VAL A 255 -8.59 -1.75 2.93
N HIS A 256 -8.30 -0.53 2.51
CA HIS A 256 -9.02 0.15 1.44
C HIS A 256 -8.04 0.70 0.42
N ILE A 257 -8.15 0.25 -0.82
CA ILE A 257 -7.38 0.73 -1.97
C ILE A 257 -8.34 1.31 -2.97
N GLN A 258 -8.11 2.56 -3.36
CA GLN A 258 -8.97 3.28 -4.31
C GLN A 258 -8.14 4.10 -5.30
N SER A 259 -8.72 4.38 -6.46
CA SER A 259 -8.15 5.35 -7.39
C SER A 259 -8.24 6.77 -6.79
N ILE A 260 -7.31 7.65 -7.15
CA ILE A 260 -7.43 9.07 -6.85
C ILE A 260 -8.12 9.72 -8.03
N ALA A 261 -9.25 10.39 -7.77
CA ALA A 261 -9.96 11.13 -8.81
C ALA A 261 -9.03 12.24 -9.38
N PRO A 262 -9.00 12.45 -10.70
CA PRO A 262 -8.28 13.58 -11.26
C PRO A 262 -8.84 14.88 -10.68
N PRO A 263 -8.02 15.94 -10.60
CA PRO A 263 -8.52 17.26 -10.22
C PRO A 263 -9.72 17.61 -11.11
N THR A 264 -10.85 17.96 -10.50
CA THR A 264 -11.94 18.57 -11.26
C THR A 264 -11.40 19.87 -11.84
N GLU A 265 -11.33 19.99 -13.16
CA GLU A 265 -11.06 21.29 -13.77
C GLU A 265 -12.10 22.27 -13.19
N ALA A 266 -11.63 23.29 -12.50
CA ALA A 266 -12.51 24.38 -12.10
C ALA A 266 -13.23 24.83 -13.37
N SER A 267 -14.56 24.71 -13.40
CA SER A 267 -15.37 25.15 -14.53
C SER A 267 -14.95 26.56 -14.88
N GLY A 268 -14.21 26.70 -16.00
CA GLY A 268 -13.63 27.95 -16.40
C GLY A 268 -14.75 28.98 -16.52
N VAL A 269 -14.74 29.94 -15.63
CA VAL A 269 -15.45 31.19 -15.87
C VAL A 269 -14.82 31.75 -17.14
N ALA A 270 -15.56 31.66 -18.25
CA ALA A 270 -15.11 32.27 -19.50
C ALA A 270 -14.71 33.73 -19.23
N PRO A 271 -13.55 34.18 -19.68
CA PRO A 271 -13.16 35.57 -19.47
C PRO A 271 -14.26 36.47 -20.05
N ILE A 272 -14.78 37.35 -19.21
CA ILE A 272 -15.76 38.35 -19.62
C ILE A 272 -15.07 39.18 -20.75
N PRO A 273 -15.62 39.17 -21.96
CA PRO A 273 -15.01 39.99 -23.03
C PRO A 273 -15.00 41.46 -22.62
N PRO A 274 -13.93 42.19 -22.92
CA PRO A 274 -13.86 43.60 -22.54
C PRO A 274 -15.04 44.35 -23.14
N LEU A 275 -15.72 45.16 -22.32
CA LEU A 275 -16.77 46.07 -22.74
C LEU A 275 -16.24 46.96 -23.86
N GLN A 276 -16.76 46.78 -25.09
CA GLN A 276 -16.49 47.75 -26.15
C GLN A 276 -17.22 49.03 -25.81
N LEU A 277 -16.49 50.05 -25.47
CA LEU A 277 -17.01 51.41 -25.41
C LEU A 277 -17.47 51.78 -26.81
N LEU A 278 -18.79 51.92 -26.97
CA LEU A 278 -19.35 52.56 -28.14
C LEU A 278 -18.90 54.04 -28.15
N ASP A 279 -17.97 54.35 -29.03
CA ASP A 279 -17.55 55.69 -29.31
C ASP A 279 -18.72 56.47 -29.92
N LYS A 280 -19.28 57.39 -29.16
CA LYS A 280 -20.23 58.34 -29.64
C LYS A 280 -19.47 59.58 -30.08
N THR A 281 -19.11 59.65 -31.35
CA THR A 281 -18.72 60.93 -32.00
C THR A 281 -19.94 61.63 -32.55
N PRO A 282 -19.99 62.98 -32.49
CA PRO A 282 -21.13 63.83 -32.73
C PRO A 282 -21.53 63.91 -34.20
#